data_c88fe6b21b854afd180644224fba1422
#
_entry.id   c88fe6b21b854afd180644224fba1422
#
_cell.length_a   1.000
_cell.length_b   1.000
_cell.length_c   1.000
_cell.angle_alpha   90.00
_cell.angle_beta   90.00
_cell.angle_gamma   90.00
#
_symmetry.space_group_name_H-M   'P 1'
#
loop_
_entity.id
_entity.type
_entity.pdbx_description
1 polymer ?
#
loop_
_entity_poly.entity_id
_entity_poly.type
_entity_poly.pdbx_seq_one_letter_code
_entity_poly.pdbx_strand_id
1 'polypeptide(L)'
;MYCQMSVSLQPKIYKNEFFKMQMKTRRIAHLMTLLAISTTISAQNVATDSVAQPAKKSKLTLGGYGEAAFSRNFYSDNQYRYPRKDAHKNAPSNGRFDIPHAVIYLGYDFGKGWSMGTEVEFEHTGTGSAIEIATDEDGEYEHEIEKGGEVELEQFWIQKTFRPWANLRIGNLIVPVGLNNSHDEPLEFFTVCRPEGENTILPNIWHDTGFSLWGEVKNWKYEVQMIAGLNALQFSRNKWAHNAAGSAFEFKPANKYGFVLRLDNYSIDGLRLGLSGYYGLAMHNTYPNEMEEKDKINDKVRGNVFIGSIDFTYEKYNWIVRGQADYGTLSDASVISNIKANTPKESPFDKTAVGKAATAIGIEAGYDVFSQIAKMKADNQKLYIFGRYDFYDSYIHDKSQSNNDYTRVRKITFGLNYLPIPQVVLKANFAERLFLGKYNNEPSINIGIAYQGFFL
;
A
#
# COMPACT_ATOMS: atom_id res chain seq x y z
N MET A 1 5.05 -14.86 -9.27
CA MET A 1 4.62 -13.49 -9.03
C MET A 1 4.10 -13.45 -7.62
N TYR A 2 4.76 -12.72 -6.81
CA TYR A 2 4.53 -12.73 -5.37
C TYR A 2 3.23 -11.98 -5.05
N CYS A 3 2.48 -12.46 -4.09
CA CYS A 3 1.64 -11.60 -3.30
C CYS A 3 2.60 -10.68 -2.53
N GLN A 4 3.29 -9.80 -3.24
CA GLN A 4 4.12 -8.78 -2.61
C GLN A 4 3.19 -7.73 -2.07
N MET A 5 3.19 -7.65 -0.82
CA MET A 5 2.34 -6.75 -0.08
C MET A 5 3.19 -5.90 0.78
N SER A 6 2.79 -4.76 0.89
CA SER A 6 3.33 -3.80 1.78
C SER A 6 2.28 -2.77 2.17
N VAL A 7 2.50 -2.05 3.17
CA VAL A 7 1.52 -1.57 4.10
C VAL A 7 1.74 -0.13 4.51
N SER A 8 0.68 0.55 4.88
CA SER A 8 0.72 1.83 5.56
C SER A 8 -0.34 1.95 6.64
N LEU A 9 0.06 2.32 7.83
CA LEU A 9 -0.84 2.84 8.84
C LEU A 9 -0.85 4.37 8.79
N GLN A 10 -1.82 4.94 8.13
CA GLN A 10 -2.26 6.26 8.56
C GLN A 10 -2.87 6.09 9.95
N PRO A 11 -2.38 6.78 10.97
CA PRO A 11 -2.89 6.56 12.32
C PRO A 11 -4.40 6.79 12.34
N LYS A 12 -5.15 5.79 12.79
CA LYS A 12 -6.60 5.88 13.09
C LYS A 12 -6.98 7.00 14.05
N ILE A 13 -6.00 7.69 14.61
CA ILE A 13 -6.19 8.94 15.35
C ILE A 13 -7.10 9.90 14.56
N TYR A 14 -7.05 9.87 13.22
CA TYR A 14 -7.91 10.70 12.36
C TYR A 14 -9.37 10.24 12.30
N LYS A 15 -9.62 8.93 12.27
CA LYS A 15 -11.01 8.43 12.24
C LYS A 15 -11.77 8.80 13.52
N ASN A 16 -11.09 8.79 14.68
CA ASN A 16 -11.74 9.10 15.95
C ASN A 16 -12.08 10.60 16.13
N GLU A 17 -11.26 11.50 15.63
CA GLU A 17 -11.57 12.94 15.71
C GLU A 17 -12.64 13.37 14.69
N PHE A 18 -12.64 12.76 13.50
CA PHE A 18 -13.66 13.01 12.49
C PHE A 18 -15.05 12.50 12.93
N PHE A 19 -15.10 11.31 13.53
CA PHE A 19 -16.34 10.76 14.11
C PHE A 19 -16.88 11.63 15.26
N LYS A 20 -16.02 12.21 16.08
CA LYS A 20 -16.44 13.12 17.15
C LYS A 20 -17.01 14.44 16.64
N MET A 21 -16.54 14.92 15.50
CA MET A 21 -17.01 16.19 14.94
C MET A 21 -18.39 16.05 14.27
N GLN A 22 -18.70 14.92 13.65
CA GLN A 22 -20.04 14.64 13.11
C GLN A 22 -21.11 14.37 14.19
N MET A 23 -20.72 13.84 15.36
CA MET A 23 -21.67 13.57 16.44
C MET A 23 -22.15 14.82 17.21
N LYS A 24 -21.55 16.00 17.02
CA LYS A 24 -22.03 17.25 17.66
C LYS A 24 -23.24 17.89 16.99
N THR A 25 -23.65 17.42 15.83
CA THR A 25 -24.84 17.94 15.15
C THR A 25 -25.82 16.84 14.78
N ARG A 26 -26.77 16.60 15.68
CA ARG A 26 -28.00 15.80 15.58
C ARG A 26 -27.94 14.33 15.99
N ARG A 27 -28.46 14.08 17.22
CA ARG A 27 -29.26 12.93 17.66
C ARG A 27 -29.02 11.61 16.90
N ILE A 28 -28.04 10.82 17.33
CA ILE A 28 -28.08 9.38 17.17
C ILE A 28 -27.63 8.77 18.49
N ALA A 29 -28.62 8.39 19.32
CA ALA A 29 -28.42 7.77 20.62
C ALA A 29 -28.31 6.25 20.55
N HIS A 30 -27.70 5.66 19.53
CA HIS A 30 -27.66 4.19 19.39
C HIS A 30 -26.33 3.60 18.94
N LEU A 31 -25.24 4.38 18.86
CA LEU A 31 -23.93 3.85 18.50
C LEU A 31 -22.85 4.00 19.59
N MET A 32 -23.23 4.50 20.76
CA MET A 32 -22.29 4.63 21.90
C MET A 32 -22.24 3.41 22.84
N THR A 33 -22.87 2.29 22.51
CA THR A 33 -22.95 1.14 23.41
C THR A 33 -21.89 0.07 23.14
N LEU A 34 -21.02 0.22 22.16
CA LEU A 34 -20.09 -0.83 21.72
C LEU A 34 -18.63 -0.65 22.11
N LEU A 35 -18.26 0.46 22.78
CA LEU A 35 -16.90 0.67 23.29
C LEU A 35 -16.81 0.62 24.83
N ALA A 36 -17.85 0.19 25.51
CA ALA A 36 -17.92 0.15 26.98
C ALA A 36 -18.18 -1.25 27.58
N ILE A 37 -18.00 -2.33 26.83
CA ILE A 37 -18.22 -3.69 27.35
C ILE A 37 -16.93 -4.49 27.24
N SER A 38 -15.99 -4.20 28.14
CA SER A 38 -15.06 -5.20 28.62
C SER A 38 -14.44 -4.74 29.93
N THR A 39 -15.23 -4.71 30.99
CA THR A 39 -14.78 -4.95 32.38
C THR A 39 -16.02 -4.91 33.28
N THR A 40 -16.72 -6.02 33.45
CA THR A 40 -17.54 -6.23 34.63
C THR A 40 -17.10 -7.53 35.29
N ILE A 41 -16.12 -7.43 36.15
CA ILE A 41 -15.94 -8.38 37.26
C ILE A 41 -16.63 -7.74 38.45
N SER A 42 -17.58 -8.47 38.99
CA SER A 42 -18.39 -8.11 40.14
C SER A 42 -17.52 -7.85 41.38
N ALA A 43 -17.71 -6.69 42.01
CA ALA A 43 -17.46 -6.51 43.43
C ALA A 43 -18.60 -5.68 44.02
N GLN A 44 -19.21 -6.22 45.04
CA GLN A 44 -20.33 -5.62 45.79
C GLN A 44 -19.87 -4.42 46.64
N ASN A 45 -20.70 -3.37 46.61
CA ASN A 45 -21.03 -2.40 47.65
C ASN A 45 -19.93 -1.88 48.57
N VAL A 46 -19.50 -0.63 48.36
CA VAL A 46 -19.47 0.41 49.39
C VAL A 46 -19.77 1.75 48.74
N ALA A 47 -20.83 2.42 49.17
CA ALA A 47 -21.15 3.77 48.74
C ALA A 47 -20.16 4.78 49.33
N THR A 48 -19.42 5.44 48.54
CA THR A 48 -18.81 6.74 48.86
C THR A 48 -18.83 7.60 47.60
N ASP A 49 -19.47 8.76 47.72
CA ASP A 49 -19.51 9.81 46.68
C ASP A 49 -18.07 10.22 46.31
N SER A 50 -17.57 9.64 45.22
CA SER A 50 -16.38 10.14 44.54
C SER A 50 -16.79 10.58 43.14
N VAL A 51 -16.73 11.87 42.88
CA VAL A 51 -16.78 12.47 41.54
C VAL A 51 -15.76 11.73 40.68
N ALA A 52 -16.24 10.90 39.74
CA ALA A 52 -15.39 10.18 38.81
C ALA A 52 -14.59 11.20 37.99
N GLN A 53 -13.29 11.30 38.23
CA GLN A 53 -12.41 12.04 37.35
C GLN A 53 -12.46 11.39 35.98
N PRO A 54 -12.54 12.17 34.88
CA PRO A 54 -12.51 11.60 33.53
C PRO A 54 -11.21 10.79 33.40
N ALA A 55 -11.34 9.54 32.96
CA ALA A 55 -10.23 8.61 32.80
C ALA A 55 -9.13 9.31 31.99
N LYS A 56 -7.93 9.41 32.58
CA LYS A 56 -6.78 10.08 31.96
C LYS A 56 -6.46 9.34 30.67
N LYS A 57 -6.67 9.98 29.51
CA LYS A 57 -6.40 9.42 28.20
C LYS A 57 -4.95 8.94 28.16
N SER A 58 -4.71 7.68 27.79
CA SER A 58 -3.35 7.15 27.61
C SER A 58 -2.57 8.05 26.66
N LYS A 59 -1.33 8.33 26.97
CA LYS A 59 -0.39 9.01 26.07
C LYS A 59 0.24 8.04 25.07
N LEU A 60 0.21 6.76 25.40
CA LEU A 60 0.74 5.69 24.57
C LEU A 60 -0.40 5.12 23.71
N THR A 61 -0.12 4.89 22.45
CA THR A 61 -0.94 4.13 21.52
C THR A 61 -0.12 2.95 21.04
N LEU A 62 -0.65 1.75 21.18
CA LEU A 62 -0.05 0.51 20.69
C LEU A 62 -1.08 -0.20 19.84
N GLY A 63 -0.70 -0.62 18.64
CA GLY A 63 -1.57 -1.33 17.72
C GLY A 63 -0.75 -2.09 16.71
N GLY A 64 -1.42 -2.57 15.68
CA GLY A 64 -0.82 -3.25 14.57
C GLY A 64 -1.80 -4.13 13.84
N TYR A 65 -1.29 -4.88 12.91
CA TYR A 65 -2.04 -5.85 12.13
C TYR A 65 -1.10 -6.96 11.68
N GLY A 66 -1.69 -8.02 11.17
CA GLY A 66 -0.94 -9.11 10.57
C GLY A 66 -1.84 -10.03 9.78
N GLU A 67 -1.23 -10.75 8.87
CA GLU A 67 -1.95 -11.68 8.01
C GLU A 67 -1.15 -12.94 7.72
N ALA A 68 -1.87 -14.04 7.50
CA ALA A 68 -1.33 -15.29 7.00
C ALA A 68 -2.16 -15.73 5.78
N ALA A 69 -1.49 -16.11 4.71
CA ALA A 69 -2.10 -16.42 3.44
C ALA A 69 -1.63 -17.75 2.86
N PHE A 70 -2.53 -18.42 2.16
CA PHE A 70 -2.25 -19.53 1.26
C PHE A 70 -2.69 -19.16 -0.14
N SER A 71 -1.83 -19.41 -1.12
CA SER A 71 -2.13 -19.21 -2.55
C SER A 71 -1.89 -20.49 -3.33
N ARG A 72 -2.83 -20.87 -4.20
CA ARG A 72 -2.68 -21.92 -5.20
C ARG A 72 -2.84 -21.34 -6.59
N ASN A 73 -1.75 -21.36 -7.34
CA ASN A 73 -1.67 -20.87 -8.71
C ASN A 73 -1.80 -22.02 -9.70
N PHE A 74 -2.69 -21.88 -10.69
CA PHE A 74 -2.92 -22.88 -11.75
C PHE A 74 -2.20 -22.47 -13.05
N TYR A 75 -1.00 -21.94 -12.92
CA TYR A 75 -0.13 -21.50 -14.01
C TYR A 75 1.34 -21.73 -13.62
N SER A 76 2.24 -21.60 -14.57
CA SER A 76 3.68 -21.77 -14.35
C SER A 76 4.27 -20.65 -13.52
N ASP A 77 5.12 -20.96 -12.55
CA ASP A 77 5.97 -20.01 -11.81
C ASP A 77 7.23 -19.60 -12.60
N ASN A 78 7.48 -20.23 -13.75
CA ASN A 78 8.67 -19.94 -14.55
C ASN A 78 8.67 -18.50 -15.10
N GLN A 79 9.79 -17.81 -14.93
CA GLN A 79 9.98 -16.44 -15.40
C GLN A 79 9.83 -16.28 -16.93
N TYR A 80 10.08 -17.34 -17.71
CA TYR A 80 9.99 -17.34 -19.18
C TYR A 80 8.61 -17.73 -19.71
N ARG A 81 7.58 -17.85 -18.86
CA ARG A 81 6.22 -18.25 -19.28
C ARG A 81 5.59 -17.32 -20.31
N TYR A 82 5.94 -16.03 -20.33
CA TYR A 82 5.43 -15.08 -21.31
C TYR A 82 6.03 -15.27 -22.72
N PRO A 83 7.36 -15.32 -22.90
CA PRO A 83 7.95 -15.53 -24.21
C PRO A 83 7.80 -16.98 -24.73
N ARG A 84 7.53 -17.94 -23.86
CA ARG A 84 7.40 -19.38 -24.20
C ARG A 84 6.07 -19.95 -23.79
N LYS A 85 4.99 -19.29 -24.21
CA LYS A 85 3.60 -19.64 -23.88
C LYS A 85 3.30 -21.14 -24.03
N ASP A 86 3.63 -21.75 -25.19
CA ASP A 86 3.29 -23.14 -25.48
C ASP A 86 4.03 -24.14 -24.58
N ALA A 87 5.28 -23.82 -24.23
CA ALA A 87 6.08 -24.64 -23.29
C ALA A 87 5.52 -24.66 -21.87
N HIS A 88 4.74 -23.63 -21.49
CA HIS A 88 4.21 -23.47 -20.13
C HIS A 88 2.69 -23.60 -20.03
N LYS A 89 2.01 -23.95 -21.13
CA LYS A 89 0.55 -24.08 -21.19
C LYS A 89 -0.01 -25.14 -20.23
N ASN A 90 0.72 -26.24 -20.04
CA ASN A 90 0.32 -27.38 -19.20
C ASN A 90 1.23 -27.52 -17.97
N ALA A 91 1.83 -26.44 -17.51
CA ALA A 91 2.65 -26.45 -16.33
C ALA A 91 1.85 -26.90 -15.09
N PRO A 92 2.46 -27.65 -14.15
CA PRO A 92 1.78 -28.03 -12.92
C PRO A 92 1.44 -26.79 -12.09
N SER A 93 0.35 -26.89 -11.32
CA SER A 93 -0.01 -25.85 -10.36
C SER A 93 1.04 -25.78 -9.25
N ASN A 94 1.25 -24.58 -8.71
CA ASN A 94 2.13 -24.33 -7.57
C ASN A 94 1.36 -23.70 -6.42
N GLY A 95 1.85 -23.82 -5.21
CA GLY A 95 1.22 -23.25 -4.04
C GLY A 95 2.24 -22.82 -3.00
N ARG A 96 1.84 -21.87 -2.14
CA ARG A 96 2.69 -21.38 -1.06
C ARG A 96 1.86 -20.96 0.13
N PHE A 97 2.46 -21.07 1.31
CA PHE A 97 2.07 -20.36 2.51
C PHE A 97 2.95 -19.13 2.69
N ASP A 98 2.38 -18.08 3.22
CA ASP A 98 3.07 -16.83 3.44
C ASP A 98 2.53 -16.13 4.69
N ILE A 99 3.38 -15.40 5.40
CA ILE A 99 3.01 -14.37 6.37
C ILE A 99 3.49 -13.06 5.77
N PRO A 100 2.68 -12.43 4.90
CA PRO A 100 3.15 -11.25 4.18
C PRO A 100 3.59 -10.15 5.13
N HIS A 101 2.83 -9.94 6.21
CA HIS A 101 3.05 -8.87 7.16
C HIS A 101 2.72 -9.26 8.58
N ALA A 102 3.55 -8.79 9.52
CA ALA A 102 3.24 -8.67 10.93
C ALA A 102 3.77 -7.31 11.41
N VAL A 103 2.88 -6.38 11.70
CA VAL A 103 3.20 -4.97 11.91
C VAL A 103 2.87 -4.53 13.32
N ILE A 104 3.79 -3.76 13.91
CA ILE A 104 3.63 -3.13 15.21
C ILE A 104 3.65 -1.61 15.04
N TYR A 105 2.58 -0.96 15.45
CA TYR A 105 2.47 0.49 15.53
C TYR A 105 2.64 0.97 16.98
N LEU A 106 3.51 1.96 17.18
CA LEU A 106 3.71 2.66 18.43
C LEU A 106 3.54 4.17 18.23
N GLY A 107 2.64 4.78 18.97
CA GLY A 107 2.46 6.23 19.02
C GLY A 107 2.61 6.77 20.43
N TYR A 108 3.13 7.99 20.58
CA TYR A 108 3.22 8.65 21.87
C TYR A 108 2.88 10.15 21.78
N ASP A 109 2.01 10.60 22.69
CA ASP A 109 1.67 12.03 22.84
C ASP A 109 2.52 12.64 23.98
N PHE A 110 3.52 13.46 23.60
CA PHE A 110 4.36 14.19 24.55
C PHE A 110 3.61 15.34 25.23
N GLY A 111 2.45 15.71 24.73
CA GLY A 111 1.69 16.90 25.15
C GLY A 111 2.12 18.17 24.44
N LYS A 112 1.37 19.26 24.68
CA LYS A 112 1.57 20.57 24.04
C LYS A 112 1.58 20.51 22.51
N GLY A 113 0.88 19.54 21.90
CA GLY A 113 0.78 19.32 20.48
C GLY A 113 1.99 18.62 19.84
N TRP A 114 2.87 18.04 20.61
CA TRP A 114 3.95 17.19 20.13
C TRP A 114 3.57 15.71 20.22
N SER A 115 3.81 14.96 19.18
CA SER A 115 3.61 13.50 19.13
C SER A 115 4.63 12.83 18.22
N MET A 116 4.78 11.54 18.39
CA MET A 116 5.54 10.67 17.50
C MET A 116 4.72 9.46 17.10
N GLY A 117 5.06 8.87 15.98
CA GLY A 117 4.61 7.56 15.55
C GLY A 117 5.76 6.80 14.91
N THR A 118 5.75 5.51 15.13
CA THR A 118 6.65 4.57 14.47
C THR A 118 5.90 3.30 14.11
N GLU A 119 6.30 2.68 13.04
CA GLU A 119 5.74 1.46 12.51
C GLU A 119 6.88 0.55 12.06
N VAL A 120 6.89 -0.65 12.64
CA VAL A 120 7.87 -1.68 12.34
C VAL A 120 7.15 -2.86 11.71
N GLU A 121 7.55 -3.22 10.53
CA GLU A 121 7.04 -4.35 9.77
C GLU A 121 8.01 -5.52 9.79
N PHE A 122 7.46 -6.71 9.86
CA PHE A 122 8.14 -7.99 9.68
C PHE A 122 7.51 -8.68 8.49
N GLU A 123 8.20 -8.73 7.36
CA GLU A 123 7.76 -9.45 6.16
C GLU A 123 8.23 -10.90 6.16
N HIS A 124 7.40 -11.80 5.62
CA HIS A 124 7.70 -13.23 5.41
C HIS A 124 8.24 -13.98 6.63
N THR A 125 7.90 -13.54 7.85
CA THR A 125 8.43 -14.04 9.12
C THR A 125 8.13 -15.50 9.43
N GLY A 126 7.44 -16.24 8.78
CA GLY A 126 7.24 -17.68 9.04
C GLY A 126 7.83 -18.56 7.94
N THR A 127 8.21 -17.96 6.85
CA THR A 127 8.70 -18.69 5.67
C THR A 127 10.22 -18.79 5.62
N GLY A 128 10.92 -17.97 6.37
CA GLY A 128 12.28 -18.14 6.91
C GLY A 128 13.42 -18.38 5.93
N SER A 129 13.25 -18.28 4.63
CA SER A 129 14.36 -18.30 3.67
C SER A 129 13.95 -17.69 2.35
N ALA A 130 14.55 -16.59 1.99
CA ALA A 130 14.60 -16.11 0.62
C ALA A 130 15.88 -16.70 -0.02
N ILE A 131 15.72 -17.21 -1.24
CA ILE A 131 16.88 -17.46 -2.10
C ILE A 131 16.98 -16.21 -2.96
N GLU A 132 17.91 -15.36 -2.64
CA GLU A 132 18.27 -14.25 -3.51
C GLU A 132 19.25 -14.78 -4.56
N ILE A 133 18.96 -14.50 -5.81
CA ILE A 133 19.91 -14.76 -6.90
C ILE A 133 20.72 -13.48 -7.05
N ALA A 134 21.80 -13.40 -6.31
CA ALA A 134 22.79 -12.34 -6.51
C ALA A 134 23.64 -12.67 -7.76
N THR A 135 24.03 -11.63 -8.48
CA THR A 135 25.04 -11.74 -9.53
C THR A 135 26.34 -11.21 -8.97
N ASP A 136 27.31 -12.08 -8.81
CA ASP A 136 28.65 -11.70 -8.42
C ASP A 136 29.36 -10.81 -9.44
N GLU A 137 30.46 -10.19 -8.99
CA GLU A 137 31.31 -9.32 -9.80
C GLU A 137 31.80 -9.95 -11.10
N ASP A 138 31.90 -11.27 -11.14
CA ASP A 138 32.29 -12.06 -12.33
C ASP A 138 31.11 -12.44 -13.23
N GLY A 139 29.88 -12.10 -12.84
CA GLY A 139 28.68 -12.40 -13.61
C GLY A 139 28.19 -13.83 -13.49
N GLU A 140 28.66 -14.58 -12.53
CA GLU A 140 28.12 -15.87 -12.13
C GLU A 140 26.93 -15.66 -11.18
N TYR A 141 25.96 -16.56 -11.24
CA TYR A 141 24.81 -16.54 -10.35
C TYR A 141 25.20 -17.24 -9.05
N GLU A 142 25.37 -16.49 -7.98
CA GLU A 142 25.40 -17.07 -6.64
C GLU A 142 23.98 -17.17 -6.07
N HIS A 143 23.73 -18.27 -5.40
CA HIS A 143 22.53 -18.47 -4.63
C HIS A 143 22.85 -18.07 -3.19
N GLU A 144 22.56 -16.85 -2.83
CA GLU A 144 22.57 -16.45 -1.44
C GLU A 144 21.30 -16.92 -0.75
N ILE A 145 21.44 -17.71 0.30
CA ILE A 145 20.32 -18.14 1.13
C ILE A 145 20.27 -17.19 2.33
N GLU A 146 19.46 -16.17 2.23
CA GLU A 146 19.12 -15.40 3.42
C GLU A 146 18.11 -16.18 4.28
N LYS A 147 18.46 -16.36 5.54
CA LYS A 147 17.57 -16.93 6.55
C LYS A 147 16.92 -15.77 7.30
N GLY A 148 15.65 -15.57 7.09
CA GLY A 148 14.86 -14.61 7.82
C GLY A 148 13.95 -13.80 6.92
N GLY A 149 12.92 -13.22 7.50
CA GLY A 149 12.10 -12.21 6.85
C GLY A 149 12.82 -10.86 6.89
N GLU A 150 12.30 -9.92 6.14
CA GLU A 150 12.73 -8.54 6.17
C GLU A 150 12.13 -7.82 7.39
N VAL A 151 12.88 -6.89 7.98
CA VAL A 151 12.40 -5.99 9.03
C VAL A 151 12.56 -4.57 8.54
N GLU A 152 11.46 -3.89 8.33
CA GLU A 152 11.44 -2.52 7.83
C GLU A 152 10.92 -1.52 8.86
N LEU A 153 11.49 -0.32 8.84
CA LEU A 153 10.93 0.84 9.53
C LEU A 153 10.10 1.64 8.54
N GLU A 154 8.84 1.24 8.35
CA GLU A 154 7.96 1.88 7.37
C GLU A 154 7.67 3.33 7.71
N GLN A 155 7.42 3.61 8.97
CA GLN A 155 7.19 4.95 9.46
C GLN A 155 8.03 5.26 10.69
N PHE A 156 8.59 6.45 10.69
CA PHE A 156 9.11 7.09 11.90
C PHE A 156 8.99 8.60 11.73
N TRP A 157 8.17 9.22 12.53
CA TRP A 157 7.97 10.66 12.44
C TRP A 157 7.76 11.33 13.79
N ILE A 158 8.12 12.62 13.83
CA ILE A 158 7.79 13.55 14.89
C ILE A 158 6.85 14.59 14.31
N GLN A 159 5.78 14.91 15.04
CA GLN A 159 4.76 15.85 14.61
C GLN A 159 4.58 16.97 15.61
N LYS A 160 4.36 18.18 15.07
CA LYS A 160 3.86 19.33 15.81
C LYS A 160 2.47 19.70 15.28
N THR A 161 1.48 19.63 16.13
CA THR A 161 0.13 20.15 15.89
C THR A 161 0.05 21.59 16.39
N PHE A 162 -0.20 22.54 15.50
CA PHE A 162 -0.44 23.95 15.80
C PHE A 162 -1.94 24.23 15.93
N ARG A 163 -2.71 23.67 15.00
CA ARG A 163 -4.19 23.78 14.92
C ARG A 163 -4.73 22.52 14.21
N PRO A 164 -6.03 22.21 14.28
CA PRO A 164 -6.60 21.08 13.52
C PRO A 164 -6.34 21.17 12.01
N TRP A 165 -6.22 22.39 11.49
CA TRP A 165 -5.93 22.65 10.09
C TRP A 165 -4.44 22.83 9.78
N ALA A 166 -3.54 22.78 10.75
CA ALA A 166 -2.10 22.98 10.54
C ALA A 166 -1.27 22.07 11.43
N ASN A 167 -0.75 20.99 10.85
CA ASN A 167 0.11 20.01 11.49
C ASN A 167 1.36 19.85 10.63
N LEU A 168 2.52 19.93 11.24
CA LEU A 168 3.81 19.66 10.58
C LEU A 168 4.35 18.33 11.08
N ARG A 169 4.71 17.46 10.14
CA ARG A 169 5.30 16.15 10.41
C ARG A 169 6.63 16.04 9.67
N ILE A 170 7.62 15.45 10.32
CA ILE A 170 8.98 15.26 9.77
C ILE A 170 9.43 13.85 10.10
N GLY A 171 10.03 13.16 9.13
CA GLY A 171 10.57 11.82 9.28
C GLY A 171 10.38 10.96 8.04
N ASN A 172 10.33 9.64 8.22
CA ASN A 172 9.90 8.69 7.20
C ASN A 172 8.37 8.63 7.20
N LEU A 173 7.78 9.02 6.10
CA LEU A 173 6.36 9.33 5.98
C LEU A 173 5.73 8.49 4.88
N ILE A 174 4.48 8.08 5.08
CA ILE A 174 3.69 7.53 3.99
C ILE A 174 3.43 8.61 2.96
N VAL A 175 3.58 8.24 1.70
CA VAL A 175 3.29 9.08 0.54
C VAL A 175 1.86 8.79 0.07
N PRO A 176 0.88 9.66 0.34
CA PRO A 176 -0.54 9.35 0.16
C PRO A 176 -1.00 9.52 -1.31
N VAL A 177 -0.29 8.92 -2.24
CA VAL A 177 -0.66 8.90 -3.66
C VAL A 177 -1.36 7.57 -3.98
N GLY A 178 -2.58 7.65 -4.48
CA GLY A 178 -3.43 6.50 -4.74
C GLY A 178 -4.32 6.10 -3.57
N LEU A 179 -5.16 5.10 -3.79
CA LEU A 179 -6.06 4.55 -2.79
C LEU A 179 -5.31 3.60 -1.84
N ASN A 180 -4.54 2.68 -2.39
CA ASN A 180 -3.93 1.60 -1.63
C ASN A 180 -2.81 2.10 -0.71
N ASN A 181 -1.99 3.06 -1.12
CA ASN A 181 -0.99 3.68 -0.24
C ASN A 181 -1.58 4.49 0.93
N SER A 182 -2.87 4.73 0.91
CA SER A 182 -3.58 5.46 1.97
C SER A 182 -4.50 4.56 2.78
N HIS A 183 -4.84 3.38 2.27
CA HIS A 183 -5.84 2.45 2.81
C HIS A 183 -5.41 1.02 2.48
N ASP A 184 -4.36 0.56 3.08
CA ASP A 184 -3.62 -0.64 2.72
C ASP A 184 -3.62 -1.74 3.78
N GLU A 185 -4.17 -1.44 4.96
CA GLU A 185 -4.33 -2.44 6.01
C GLU A 185 -5.28 -3.58 5.57
N PRO A 186 -5.07 -4.83 6.01
CA PRO A 186 -5.77 -5.99 5.46
C PRO A 186 -7.30 -5.96 5.59
N LEU A 187 -7.87 -5.16 6.47
CA LEU A 187 -9.32 -4.99 6.57
C LEU A 187 -9.85 -3.88 5.64
N GLU A 188 -8.97 -3.13 4.97
CA GLU A 188 -9.36 -2.04 4.09
C GLU A 188 -9.52 -2.43 2.62
N PHE A 189 -9.26 -3.69 2.25
CA PHE A 189 -9.54 -4.27 0.93
C PHE A 189 -10.11 -5.70 1.08
N PHE A 190 -10.82 -6.19 0.04
CA PHE A 190 -11.50 -7.48 0.12
C PHE A 190 -10.61 -8.66 -0.27
N THR A 191 -9.70 -8.51 -1.21
CA THR A 191 -8.86 -9.61 -1.71
C THR A 191 -7.93 -10.16 -0.62
N VAL A 192 -7.54 -11.42 -0.70
CA VAL A 192 -6.54 -12.01 0.23
C VAL A 192 -5.21 -11.29 0.07
N CYS A 193 -4.75 -11.16 -1.16
CA CYS A 193 -3.58 -10.36 -1.47
C CYS A 193 -4.00 -8.92 -1.78
N ARG A 194 -3.11 -7.96 -1.58
CA ARG A 194 -3.34 -6.57 -1.99
C ARG A 194 -3.81 -6.49 -3.44
N PRO A 195 -4.71 -5.54 -3.73
CA PRO A 195 -5.18 -5.30 -5.09
C PRO A 195 -4.04 -5.03 -6.05
N GLU A 196 -4.07 -5.66 -7.22
CA GLU A 196 -3.14 -5.32 -8.30
C GLU A 196 -3.51 -3.98 -8.96
N GLY A 197 -2.75 -3.57 -9.95
CA GLY A 197 -2.97 -2.33 -10.66
C GLY A 197 -2.18 -1.20 -10.04
N GLU A 198 -2.72 -0.47 -9.10
CA GLU A 198 -1.99 0.59 -8.39
C GLU A 198 -0.69 0.04 -7.77
N ASN A 199 -0.76 -1.03 -7.00
CA ASN A 199 0.42 -1.68 -6.40
C ASN A 199 1.41 -2.27 -7.41
N THR A 200 1.00 -2.42 -8.67
CA THR A 200 1.92 -2.86 -9.72
C THR A 200 2.72 -1.71 -10.31
N ILE A 201 2.12 -0.53 -10.45
CA ILE A 201 2.74 0.60 -11.17
C ILE A 201 3.30 1.68 -10.27
N LEU A 202 2.76 1.87 -9.07
CA LEU A 202 3.26 2.83 -8.08
C LEU A 202 4.20 2.15 -7.08
N PRO A 203 5.04 2.92 -6.38
CA PRO A 203 5.81 2.36 -5.29
C PRO A 203 4.90 1.64 -4.31
N ASN A 204 5.32 0.44 -3.99
CA ASN A 204 4.61 -0.39 -3.03
C ASN A 204 4.98 0.13 -1.64
N ILE A 205 4.03 0.20 -0.69
CA ILE A 205 4.17 0.94 0.56
C ILE A 205 4.98 2.21 0.34
N TRP A 206 4.44 3.11 -0.41
CA TRP A 206 5.22 4.30 -0.67
C TRP A 206 5.42 5.11 0.60
N HIS A 207 6.54 4.91 1.22
CA HIS A 207 7.03 5.76 2.30
C HIS A 207 8.33 6.43 1.85
N ASP A 208 8.59 7.62 2.34
CA ASP A 208 9.79 8.36 2.01
C ASP A 208 10.13 9.40 3.07
N THR A 209 11.42 9.75 3.17
CA THR A 209 11.90 10.71 4.16
C THR A 209 11.66 12.14 3.69
N GLY A 210 11.06 12.95 4.56
CA GLY A 210 10.76 14.34 4.24
C GLY A 210 9.90 15.02 5.30
N PHE A 211 9.11 16.00 4.85
CA PHE A 211 8.16 16.72 5.69
C PHE A 211 6.79 16.80 5.03
N SER A 212 5.79 16.78 5.88
CA SER A 212 4.38 16.88 5.54
C SER A 212 3.73 18.03 6.32
N LEU A 213 3.00 18.87 5.59
CA LEU A 213 2.03 19.81 6.15
C LEU A 213 0.63 19.29 5.82
N TRP A 214 -0.15 18.99 6.86
CA TRP A 214 -1.50 18.47 6.68
C TRP A 214 -2.50 19.11 7.63
N GLY A 215 -3.77 18.99 7.30
CA GLY A 215 -4.82 19.49 8.15
C GLY A 215 -6.22 19.15 7.65
N GLU A 216 -7.19 19.55 8.48
CA GLU A 216 -8.61 19.33 8.23
C GLU A 216 -9.37 20.66 8.34
N VAL A 217 -10.20 20.94 7.33
CA VAL A 217 -11.07 22.12 7.28
C VAL A 217 -12.47 21.67 6.86
N LYS A 218 -13.42 21.69 7.78
CA LYS A 218 -14.80 21.18 7.59
C LYS A 218 -14.77 19.72 7.13
N ASN A 219 -15.20 19.47 5.89
CA ASN A 219 -15.28 18.15 5.28
C ASN A 219 -14.08 17.87 4.35
N TRP A 220 -13.05 18.68 4.38
CA TRP A 220 -11.85 18.51 3.59
C TRP A 220 -10.68 18.18 4.47
N LYS A 221 -9.90 17.17 4.04
CA LYS A 221 -8.57 16.88 4.55
C LYS A 221 -7.57 17.11 3.43
N TYR A 222 -6.45 17.73 3.76
CA TYR A 222 -5.37 17.94 2.81
C TYR A 222 -4.02 17.55 3.40
N GLU A 223 -3.12 17.17 2.54
CA GLU A 223 -1.73 16.90 2.87
C GLU A 223 -0.83 17.33 1.71
N VAL A 224 0.24 18.07 2.02
CA VAL A 224 1.29 18.46 1.07
C VAL A 224 2.61 17.96 1.63
N GLN A 225 3.37 17.23 0.82
CA GLN A 225 4.67 16.73 1.25
C GLN A 225 5.78 17.20 0.31
N MET A 226 6.96 17.37 0.88
CA MET A 226 8.22 17.41 0.15
C MET A 226 9.10 16.27 0.69
N ILE A 227 9.47 15.35 -0.19
CA ILE A 227 10.14 14.09 0.12
C ILE A 227 11.38 13.94 -0.75
N ALA A 228 12.22 12.93 -0.49
CA ALA A 228 13.23 12.51 -1.45
C ALA A 228 12.56 12.08 -2.76
N GLY A 229 13.21 12.32 -3.90
CA GLY A 229 12.64 12.00 -5.21
C GLY A 229 12.78 10.52 -5.57
N LEU A 230 11.92 10.06 -6.47
CA LEU A 230 12.05 8.74 -7.08
C LEU A 230 13.36 8.62 -7.89
N ASN A 231 13.86 7.40 -8.02
CA ASN A 231 15.02 7.08 -8.85
C ASN A 231 14.58 6.40 -10.16
N ALA A 232 14.76 7.08 -11.30
CA ALA A 232 14.34 6.56 -12.61
C ALA A 232 15.10 5.30 -13.05
N LEU A 233 16.29 5.04 -12.51
CA LEU A 233 17.05 3.81 -12.80
C LEU A 233 16.41 2.56 -12.18
N GLN A 234 15.56 2.72 -11.17
CA GLN A 234 14.79 1.65 -10.54
C GLN A 234 13.42 1.41 -11.19
N PHE A 235 13.02 2.24 -12.17
CA PHE A 235 11.83 1.95 -12.97
C PHE A 235 12.05 0.70 -13.83
N SER A 236 10.99 -0.08 -14.02
CA SER A 236 11.08 -1.32 -14.78
C SER A 236 9.93 -1.47 -15.78
N ARG A 237 10.08 -2.40 -16.74
CA ARG A 237 9.03 -2.71 -17.72
C ARG A 237 7.77 -3.27 -17.06
N ASN A 238 7.96 -4.19 -16.12
CA ASN A 238 6.86 -4.96 -15.55
C ASN A 238 6.12 -4.23 -14.44
N LYS A 239 6.80 -3.29 -13.77
CA LYS A 239 6.32 -2.67 -12.54
C LYS A 239 6.40 -1.14 -12.56
N TRP A 240 6.79 -0.53 -13.67
CA TRP A 240 7.00 0.91 -13.82
C TRP A 240 7.76 1.53 -12.64
N ALA A 241 7.11 2.36 -11.80
CA ALA A 241 7.73 3.06 -10.68
C ALA A 241 7.75 2.27 -9.36
N HIS A 242 7.26 1.04 -9.32
CA HIS A 242 7.05 0.25 -8.10
C HIS A 242 8.27 0.21 -7.16
N ASN A 243 9.47 -0.01 -7.69
CA ASN A 243 10.70 -0.08 -6.89
C ASN A 243 11.42 1.29 -6.81
N ALA A 244 10.88 2.35 -7.40
CA ALA A 244 11.59 3.60 -7.61
C ALA A 244 11.75 4.46 -6.34
N ALA A 245 11.02 4.14 -5.28
CA ALA A 245 11.17 4.76 -3.97
C ALA A 245 12.25 4.10 -3.11
N GLY A 246 12.72 2.90 -3.45
CA GLY A 246 13.80 2.22 -2.73
C GLY A 246 15.14 2.95 -2.80
N SER A 247 16.06 2.60 -1.94
CA SER A 247 17.45 3.06 -1.96
C SER A 247 18.39 1.86 -2.00
N ALA A 248 19.44 1.97 -2.80
CA ALA A 248 20.54 1.00 -2.80
C ALA A 248 21.60 1.34 -1.71
N PHE A 249 21.35 2.33 -0.87
CA PHE A 249 22.28 2.82 0.16
C PHE A 249 21.63 2.70 1.53
N GLU A 250 22.43 2.75 2.59
CA GLU A 250 21.98 2.81 3.99
C GLU A 250 21.16 4.08 4.32
N PHE A 251 21.16 5.04 3.42
CA PHE A 251 20.43 6.30 3.53
C PHE A 251 19.69 6.61 2.23
N LYS A 252 18.72 7.51 2.30
CA LYS A 252 17.95 7.95 1.16
C LYS A 252 18.61 9.14 0.46
N PRO A 253 19.08 9.03 -0.80
CA PRO A 253 19.56 10.18 -1.54
C PRO A 253 18.46 11.22 -1.73
N ALA A 254 18.79 12.49 -1.48
CA ALA A 254 17.86 13.60 -1.63
C ALA A 254 18.44 14.72 -2.50
N ASN A 255 19.12 14.35 -3.59
CA ASN A 255 19.66 15.30 -4.58
C ASN A 255 18.56 15.90 -5.46
N LYS A 256 17.44 15.19 -5.59
CA LYS A 256 16.20 15.64 -6.23
C LYS A 256 15.05 15.40 -5.27
N TYR A 257 14.06 16.29 -5.32
CA TYR A 257 12.92 16.26 -4.42
C TYR A 257 11.65 15.87 -5.17
N GLY A 258 10.76 15.21 -4.46
CA GLY A 258 9.40 14.95 -4.85
C GLY A 258 8.41 15.82 -4.09
N PHE A 259 7.38 16.29 -4.77
CA PHE A 259 6.28 17.05 -4.20
C PHE A 259 5.00 16.24 -4.32
N VAL A 260 4.26 16.15 -3.21
CA VAL A 260 3.04 15.36 -3.11
C VAL A 260 1.89 16.25 -2.68
N LEU A 261 0.73 16.01 -3.26
CA LEU A 261 -0.54 16.61 -2.85
C LEU A 261 -1.58 15.50 -2.66
N ARG A 262 -2.31 15.55 -1.55
CA ARG A 262 -3.51 14.76 -1.30
C ARG A 262 -4.65 15.66 -0.85
N LEU A 263 -5.84 15.46 -1.41
CA LEU A 263 -7.09 16.09 -1.02
C LEU A 263 -8.17 15.02 -0.85
N ASP A 264 -8.81 14.99 0.31
CA ASP A 264 -9.97 14.12 0.56
C ASP A 264 -11.19 14.96 0.91
N ASN A 265 -12.35 14.59 0.37
CA ASN A 265 -13.63 15.22 0.63
C ASN A 265 -14.62 14.21 1.23
N TYR A 266 -15.24 14.61 2.34
CA TYR A 266 -16.22 13.83 3.12
C TYR A 266 -17.58 14.52 3.20
N SER A 267 -17.94 15.37 2.23
CA SER A 267 -19.19 16.15 2.26
C SER A 267 -20.45 15.30 2.11
N ILE A 268 -20.33 14.12 1.51
CA ILE A 268 -21.43 13.20 1.30
C ILE A 268 -21.31 12.07 2.32
N ASP A 269 -22.38 11.83 3.09
CA ASP A 269 -22.41 10.81 4.11
C ASP A 269 -22.20 9.40 3.52
N GLY A 270 -21.21 8.68 4.05
CA GLY A 270 -20.77 7.37 3.57
C GLY A 270 -19.87 7.40 2.34
N LEU A 271 -19.52 8.57 1.79
CA LEU A 271 -18.65 8.70 0.63
C LEU A 271 -17.42 9.56 0.93
N ARG A 272 -16.24 9.01 0.71
CA ARG A 272 -14.98 9.75 0.59
C ARG A 272 -14.57 9.84 -0.87
N LEU A 273 -14.21 11.01 -1.33
CA LEU A 273 -13.59 11.25 -2.64
C LEU A 273 -12.15 11.71 -2.42
N GLY A 274 -11.20 11.10 -3.08
CA GLY A 274 -9.77 11.38 -3.00
C GLY A 274 -9.20 11.86 -4.34
N LEU A 275 -8.31 12.84 -4.26
CA LEU A 275 -7.46 13.29 -5.36
C LEU A 275 -6.04 13.37 -4.84
N SER A 276 -5.09 12.75 -5.54
CA SER A 276 -3.69 12.81 -5.15
C SER A 276 -2.76 12.91 -6.34
N GLY A 277 -1.55 13.37 -6.11
CA GLY A 277 -0.55 13.45 -7.14
C GLY A 277 0.87 13.62 -6.61
N TYR A 278 1.81 13.25 -7.46
CA TYR A 278 3.24 13.39 -7.24
C TYR A 278 3.88 14.07 -8.46
N TYR A 279 4.86 14.93 -8.18
CA TYR A 279 5.75 15.50 -9.20
C TYR A 279 7.18 15.52 -8.68
N GLY A 280 8.14 15.05 -9.49
CA GLY A 280 9.57 15.09 -9.16
C GLY A 280 10.48 14.83 -10.34
N LEU A 281 11.78 15.06 -10.12
CA LEU A 281 12.85 14.75 -11.07
C LEU A 281 13.51 13.45 -10.61
N ALA A 282 13.43 12.40 -11.40
CA ALA A 282 13.87 11.07 -11.01
C ALA A 282 15.26 10.66 -11.52
N MET A 283 15.87 11.44 -12.42
CA MET A 283 17.27 11.25 -12.77
C MET A 283 18.17 12.01 -11.81
N HIS A 284 19.38 11.50 -11.60
CA HIS A 284 20.37 12.06 -10.67
C HIS A 284 19.92 12.13 -9.19
N ASN A 285 18.90 11.38 -8.81
CA ASN A 285 18.61 11.16 -7.40
C ASN A 285 19.43 9.96 -6.87
N THR A 286 20.72 9.99 -7.14
CA THR A 286 21.74 9.03 -6.74
C THR A 286 22.81 9.73 -5.93
N TYR A 287 23.78 8.98 -5.42
CA TYR A 287 24.89 9.55 -4.69
C TYR A 287 25.89 10.22 -5.66
N PRO A 288 26.30 11.48 -5.44
CA PRO A 288 27.11 12.25 -6.42
C PRO A 288 28.44 11.60 -6.79
N ASN A 289 29.04 10.84 -5.90
CA ASN A 289 30.36 10.21 -6.14
C ASN A 289 30.32 9.09 -7.19
N GLU A 290 29.15 8.60 -7.56
CA GLU A 290 28.97 7.61 -8.61
C GLU A 290 28.89 8.24 -10.02
N MET A 291 28.86 9.57 -10.09
CA MET A 291 28.77 10.30 -11.35
C MET A 291 30.18 10.58 -11.92
N GLU A 292 30.68 9.65 -12.70
CA GLU A 292 31.91 9.87 -13.48
C GLU A 292 31.71 10.90 -14.60
N GLU A 293 32.82 11.42 -15.18
CA GLU A 293 32.77 12.44 -16.25
C GLU A 293 31.96 12.00 -17.49
N LYS A 294 31.99 10.72 -17.85
CA LYS A 294 31.17 10.17 -18.94
C LYS A 294 29.66 10.28 -18.68
N ASP A 295 29.25 10.40 -17.45
CA ASP A 295 27.87 10.57 -17.07
C ASP A 295 27.36 12.01 -17.24
N LYS A 296 28.24 12.96 -17.46
CA LYS A 296 27.89 14.36 -17.83
C LYS A 296 27.01 14.43 -19.09
N ILE A 297 27.08 13.42 -19.96
CA ILE A 297 26.20 13.31 -21.13
C ILE A 297 24.75 13.18 -20.68
N ASN A 298 24.51 12.60 -19.51
CA ASN A 298 23.19 12.38 -18.92
C ASN A 298 22.67 13.58 -18.11
N ASP A 299 23.49 14.62 -17.88
CA ASP A 299 23.10 15.82 -17.13
C ASP A 299 21.88 16.54 -17.72
N LYS A 300 21.60 16.34 -19.01
CA LYS A 300 20.42 16.89 -19.69
C LYS A 300 19.18 16.06 -19.51
N VAL A 301 19.30 14.80 -19.08
CA VAL A 301 18.19 13.88 -18.87
C VAL A 301 17.59 14.14 -17.49
N ARG A 302 16.40 14.66 -17.44
CA ARG A 302 15.76 15.05 -16.18
C ARG A 302 14.92 13.92 -15.56
N GLY A 303 14.27 13.11 -16.39
CA GLY A 303 13.36 12.10 -15.92
C GLY A 303 12.24 12.72 -15.08
N ASN A 304 11.49 13.69 -15.66
CA ASN A 304 10.34 14.25 -14.97
C ASN A 304 9.29 13.17 -14.78
N VAL A 305 8.89 12.94 -13.54
CA VAL A 305 7.79 12.04 -13.17
C VAL A 305 6.61 12.87 -12.74
N PHE A 306 5.46 12.58 -13.31
CA PHE A 306 4.17 13.02 -12.82
C PHE A 306 3.29 11.80 -12.59
N ILE A 307 2.64 11.73 -11.44
CA ILE A 307 1.63 10.72 -11.11
C ILE A 307 0.39 11.45 -10.62
N GLY A 308 -0.77 11.08 -11.16
CA GLY A 308 -2.07 11.56 -10.71
C GLY A 308 -2.97 10.37 -10.41
N SER A 309 -3.72 10.47 -9.32
CA SER A 309 -4.70 9.48 -8.91
C SER A 309 -5.99 10.13 -8.45
N ILE A 310 -7.10 9.52 -8.83
CA ILE A 310 -8.43 9.79 -8.27
C ILE A 310 -8.95 8.50 -7.64
N ASP A 311 -9.57 8.62 -6.48
CA ASP A 311 -10.07 7.46 -5.76
C ASP A 311 -11.34 7.79 -4.95
N PHE A 312 -12.07 6.75 -4.59
CA PHE A 312 -13.23 6.88 -3.73
C PHE A 312 -13.44 5.65 -2.85
N THR A 313 -14.09 5.87 -1.71
CA THR A 313 -14.61 4.82 -0.83
C THR A 313 -16.04 5.17 -0.43
N TYR A 314 -16.97 4.25 -0.70
CA TYR A 314 -18.37 4.37 -0.30
C TYR A 314 -18.69 3.25 0.71
N GLU A 315 -19.17 3.63 1.90
CA GLU A 315 -19.52 2.71 2.97
C GLU A 315 -20.89 3.10 3.54
N LYS A 316 -21.97 2.53 2.99
CA LYS A 316 -23.33 2.77 3.43
C LYS A 316 -24.27 1.64 3.00
N TYR A 317 -25.36 1.45 3.74
CA TYR A 317 -26.40 0.46 3.43
C TYR A 317 -25.87 -0.98 3.29
N ASN A 318 -24.91 -1.37 4.12
CA ASN A 318 -24.23 -2.67 4.11
C ASN A 318 -23.36 -2.93 2.87
N TRP A 319 -23.18 -1.93 2.03
CA TRP A 319 -22.25 -1.95 0.90
C TRP A 319 -20.95 -1.28 1.27
N ILE A 320 -19.87 -1.85 0.78
CA ILE A 320 -18.58 -1.19 0.65
C ILE A 320 -18.21 -1.22 -0.82
N VAL A 321 -17.97 -0.06 -1.41
CA VAL A 321 -17.51 0.09 -2.80
C VAL A 321 -16.28 0.99 -2.80
N ARG A 322 -15.19 0.54 -3.42
CA ARG A 322 -13.94 1.30 -3.53
C ARG A 322 -13.46 1.28 -4.97
N GLY A 323 -12.85 2.36 -5.40
CA GLY A 323 -12.26 2.41 -6.74
C GLY A 323 -11.21 3.48 -6.86
N GLN A 324 -10.29 3.26 -7.80
CA GLN A 324 -9.22 4.21 -8.14
C GLN A 324 -8.94 4.19 -9.64
N ALA A 325 -8.33 5.29 -10.10
CA ALA A 325 -7.74 5.40 -11.43
C ALA A 325 -6.45 6.21 -11.33
N ASP A 326 -5.35 5.62 -11.80
CA ASP A 326 -4.00 6.11 -11.68
C ASP A 326 -3.39 6.29 -13.06
N TYR A 327 -2.66 7.37 -13.25
CA TYR A 327 -1.91 7.62 -14.45
C TYR A 327 -0.57 8.28 -14.11
N GLY A 328 0.50 7.68 -14.61
CA GLY A 328 1.85 8.18 -14.43
C GLY A 328 2.58 8.41 -15.72
N THR A 329 3.48 9.40 -15.76
CA THR A 329 4.35 9.70 -16.91
C THR A 329 5.80 9.87 -16.48
N LEU A 330 6.72 9.47 -17.35
CA LEU A 330 8.15 9.64 -17.21
C LEU A 330 8.70 10.26 -18.49
N SER A 331 9.33 11.46 -18.40
CA SER A 331 10.05 12.03 -19.52
C SER A 331 11.34 11.27 -19.79
N ASP A 332 11.86 11.40 -21.01
CA ASP A 332 13.13 10.80 -21.42
C ASP A 332 13.22 9.27 -21.30
N ALA A 333 12.08 8.56 -21.22
CA ALA A 333 11.99 7.12 -20.94
C ALA A 333 12.84 6.26 -21.90
N SER A 334 12.91 6.62 -23.18
CA SER A 334 13.75 5.90 -24.17
C SER A 334 15.26 6.09 -23.90
N VAL A 335 15.66 7.30 -23.49
CA VAL A 335 17.04 7.60 -23.14
C VAL A 335 17.42 6.89 -21.84
N ILE A 336 16.55 6.94 -20.83
CA ILE A 336 16.72 6.22 -19.55
C ILE A 336 16.83 4.71 -19.80
N SER A 337 15.99 4.15 -20.67
CA SER A 337 16.07 2.74 -21.06
C SER A 337 17.43 2.37 -21.67
N ASN A 338 17.99 3.25 -22.52
CA ASN A 338 19.31 3.04 -23.10
C ASN A 338 20.43 3.14 -22.05
N ILE A 339 20.33 4.10 -21.13
CA ILE A 339 21.29 4.22 -20.00
C ILE A 339 21.28 2.92 -19.20
N LYS A 340 20.11 2.44 -18.78
CA LYS A 340 19.96 1.19 -18.02
C LYS A 340 20.52 -0.03 -18.75
N ALA A 341 20.26 -0.15 -20.06
CA ALA A 341 20.77 -1.26 -20.87
C ALA A 341 22.30 -1.29 -20.96
N ASN A 342 22.96 -0.14 -20.80
CA ASN A 342 24.41 0.03 -20.87
C ASN A 342 25.09 0.18 -19.50
N THR A 343 24.35 0.02 -18.38
CA THR A 343 24.99 -0.04 -17.06
C THR A 343 25.88 -1.27 -16.94
N PRO A 344 26.94 -1.22 -16.12
CA PRO A 344 27.77 -2.39 -15.81
C PRO A 344 26.93 -3.58 -15.34
N LYS A 345 27.48 -4.77 -15.44
CA LYS A 345 26.78 -6.00 -14.97
C LYS A 345 26.54 -5.96 -13.47
N GLU A 346 27.43 -5.33 -12.75
CA GLU A 346 27.48 -5.17 -11.30
C GLU A 346 26.46 -4.13 -10.78
N SER A 347 25.77 -3.44 -11.70
CA SER A 347 24.75 -2.47 -11.34
C SER A 347 23.53 -3.15 -10.70
N PRO A 348 23.05 -2.69 -9.55
CA PRO A 348 21.87 -3.25 -8.88
C PRO A 348 20.56 -2.96 -9.64
N PHE A 349 20.63 -2.18 -10.73
CA PHE A 349 19.45 -1.75 -11.45
C PHE A 349 19.02 -2.74 -12.53
N ASP A 350 17.72 -3.05 -12.58
CA ASP A 350 17.10 -3.83 -13.65
C ASP A 350 17.40 -3.17 -15.03
N LYS A 351 17.86 -3.98 -15.98
CA LYS A 351 18.22 -3.54 -17.36
C LYS A 351 17.02 -3.48 -18.31
N THR A 352 15.81 -3.73 -17.85
CA THR A 352 14.61 -3.67 -18.69
C THR A 352 14.32 -2.24 -19.15
N ALA A 353 13.75 -2.09 -20.33
CA ALA A 353 13.29 -0.80 -20.83
C ALA A 353 12.15 -0.27 -19.95
N VAL A 354 12.01 1.04 -19.88
CA VAL A 354 10.99 1.72 -19.07
C VAL A 354 9.93 2.33 -19.99
N GLY A 355 8.66 2.21 -19.62
CA GLY A 355 7.56 2.88 -20.29
C GLY A 355 7.55 4.39 -20.02
N LYS A 356 7.19 5.19 -21.03
CA LYS A 356 6.98 6.64 -20.86
C LYS A 356 5.78 6.98 -19.99
N ALA A 357 4.88 6.02 -19.83
CA ALA A 357 3.70 6.13 -18.97
C ALA A 357 3.28 4.76 -18.46
N ALA A 358 2.46 4.78 -17.42
CA ALA A 358 1.75 3.63 -16.90
C ALA A 358 0.34 4.05 -16.45
N THR A 359 -0.59 3.12 -16.40
CA THR A 359 -1.95 3.38 -15.92
C THR A 359 -2.50 2.18 -15.16
N ALA A 360 -3.34 2.46 -14.17
CA ALA A 360 -4.11 1.44 -13.47
C ALA A 360 -5.52 1.93 -13.18
N ILE A 361 -6.47 0.99 -13.18
CA ILE A 361 -7.86 1.23 -12.76
C ILE A 361 -8.28 0.03 -11.94
N GLY A 362 -8.90 0.26 -10.80
CA GLY A 362 -9.46 -0.78 -9.97
C GLY A 362 -10.82 -0.39 -9.41
N ILE A 363 -11.71 -1.35 -9.28
CA ILE A 363 -12.98 -1.19 -8.60
C ILE A 363 -13.35 -2.48 -7.89
N GLU A 364 -13.79 -2.36 -6.64
CA GLU A 364 -14.33 -3.47 -5.88
C GLU A 364 -15.66 -3.10 -5.23
N ALA A 365 -16.52 -4.08 -5.06
CA ALA A 365 -17.79 -3.93 -4.36
C ALA A 365 -18.08 -5.18 -3.54
N GLY A 366 -18.48 -4.99 -2.29
CA GLY A 366 -18.89 -6.05 -1.37
C GLY A 366 -20.18 -5.70 -0.64
N TYR A 367 -21.01 -6.70 -0.44
CA TYR A 367 -22.27 -6.59 0.32
C TYR A 367 -22.24 -7.52 1.53
N ASP A 368 -22.56 -6.98 2.70
CA ASP A 368 -22.68 -7.74 3.95
C ASP A 368 -24.01 -8.50 3.98
N VAL A 369 -23.98 -9.78 3.65
CA VAL A 369 -25.18 -10.64 3.64
C VAL A 369 -25.68 -10.99 5.06
N PHE A 370 -24.79 -10.95 6.06
CA PHE A 370 -25.18 -11.19 7.46
C PHE A 370 -26.00 -10.05 8.04
N SER A 371 -25.96 -8.87 7.44
CA SER A 371 -26.85 -7.76 7.78
C SER A 371 -28.35 -8.12 7.66
N GLN A 372 -28.70 -9.15 6.87
CA GLN A 372 -30.06 -9.66 6.67
C GLN A 372 -30.45 -10.73 7.69
N ILE A 373 -29.52 -11.23 8.50
CA ILE A 373 -29.73 -12.29 9.47
C ILE A 373 -29.69 -11.70 10.88
N ALA A 374 -30.84 -11.59 11.55
CA ALA A 374 -30.96 -10.87 12.82
C ALA A 374 -29.96 -11.34 13.90
N LYS A 375 -29.69 -12.66 14.00
CA LYS A 375 -28.73 -13.21 14.95
C LYS A 375 -27.30 -12.75 14.64
N MET A 376 -26.86 -12.87 13.40
CA MET A 376 -25.49 -12.48 12.99
C MET A 376 -25.26 -10.98 13.16
N LYS A 377 -26.27 -10.18 12.82
CA LYS A 377 -26.27 -8.74 13.05
C LYS A 377 -26.20 -8.38 14.53
N ALA A 378 -26.90 -9.08 15.39
CA ALA A 378 -26.88 -8.90 16.85
C ALA A 378 -25.48 -9.24 17.42
N ASP A 379 -24.85 -10.28 16.88
CA ASP A 379 -23.50 -10.72 17.27
C ASP A 379 -22.39 -9.88 16.61
N ASN A 380 -22.72 -8.82 15.84
CA ASN A 380 -21.80 -7.98 15.06
C ASN A 380 -20.92 -8.75 14.06
N GLN A 381 -21.35 -9.93 13.63
CA GLN A 381 -20.67 -10.70 12.60
C GLN A 381 -21.03 -10.17 11.22
N LYS A 382 -20.06 -10.17 10.30
CA LYS A 382 -20.26 -9.75 8.91
C LYS A 382 -19.76 -10.83 7.95
N LEU A 383 -20.46 -10.97 6.84
CA LEU A 383 -20.02 -11.80 5.72
C LEU A 383 -20.20 -11.01 4.43
N TYR A 384 -19.11 -10.54 3.88
CA TYR A 384 -19.12 -9.88 2.59
C TYR A 384 -18.97 -10.89 1.45
N ILE A 385 -19.85 -10.80 0.48
CA ILE A 385 -19.67 -11.37 -0.86
C ILE A 385 -19.16 -10.22 -1.71
N PHE A 386 -18.04 -10.40 -2.42
CA PHE A 386 -17.44 -9.31 -3.17
C PHE A 386 -16.99 -9.71 -4.57
N GLY A 387 -16.89 -8.72 -5.43
CA GLY A 387 -16.23 -8.78 -6.72
C GLY A 387 -15.27 -7.62 -6.90
N ARG A 388 -14.19 -7.86 -7.63
CA ARG A 388 -13.19 -6.85 -7.98
C ARG A 388 -12.75 -6.99 -9.43
N TYR A 389 -12.54 -5.87 -10.08
CA TYR A 389 -11.91 -5.76 -11.38
C TYR A 389 -10.71 -4.83 -11.30
N ASP A 390 -9.58 -5.26 -11.85
CA ASP A 390 -8.37 -4.47 -12.03
C ASP A 390 -7.97 -4.47 -13.51
N PHE A 391 -7.52 -3.33 -13.99
CA PHE A 391 -6.82 -3.17 -15.25
C PHE A 391 -5.54 -2.38 -15.00
N TYR A 392 -4.43 -2.79 -15.58
CA TYR A 392 -3.21 -2.01 -15.57
C TYR A 392 -2.37 -2.24 -16.83
N ASP A 393 -1.57 -1.23 -17.17
CA ASP A 393 -0.52 -1.30 -18.17
C ASP A 393 0.72 -0.59 -17.64
N SER A 394 1.72 -1.37 -17.26
CA SER A 394 2.96 -0.87 -16.68
C SER A 394 3.97 -0.39 -17.73
N TYR A 395 3.69 -0.58 -19.03
CA TYR A 395 4.62 -0.27 -20.10
C TYR A 395 3.94 0.37 -21.30
N ILE A 396 3.50 1.60 -21.15
CA ILE A 396 3.06 2.42 -22.28
C ILE A 396 4.31 3.04 -22.91
N HIS A 397 4.69 2.54 -24.08
CA HIS A 397 5.96 2.84 -24.71
C HIS A 397 5.86 3.91 -25.82
N ASP A 398 7.02 4.45 -26.21
CA ASP A 398 7.14 5.28 -27.41
C ASP A 398 7.17 4.40 -28.69
N LYS A 399 6.86 5.00 -29.85
CA LYS A 399 6.85 4.32 -31.14
C LYS A 399 8.19 3.64 -31.50
N SER A 400 9.29 4.08 -30.90
CA SER A 400 10.64 3.54 -31.10
C SER A 400 10.95 2.29 -30.28
N GLN A 401 10.07 1.91 -29.34
CA GLN A 401 10.27 0.80 -28.42
C GLN A 401 9.42 -0.41 -28.85
N SER A 402 9.88 -1.61 -28.47
CA SER A 402 9.13 -2.84 -28.77
C SER A 402 7.88 -2.97 -27.91
N ASN A 403 6.79 -3.45 -28.51
CA ASN A 403 5.55 -3.75 -27.79
C ASN A 403 5.71 -5.00 -26.91
N ASN A 404 5.23 -4.93 -25.65
CA ASN A 404 5.23 -6.03 -24.71
C ASN A 404 3.84 -6.16 -24.07
N ASP A 405 2.90 -6.72 -24.81
CA ASP A 405 1.49 -6.79 -24.41
C ASP A 405 1.22 -7.61 -23.13
N TYR A 406 2.19 -8.36 -22.60
CA TYR A 406 2.05 -9.07 -21.33
C TYR A 406 2.10 -8.12 -20.10
N THR A 407 2.48 -6.85 -20.31
CA THR A 407 2.42 -5.80 -19.27
C THR A 407 1.01 -5.20 -19.14
N ARG A 408 0.13 -5.50 -20.12
CA ARG A 408 -1.26 -5.08 -20.10
C ARG A 408 -2.13 -6.23 -19.60
N VAL A 409 -2.64 -6.06 -18.37
CA VAL A 409 -3.36 -7.11 -17.65
C VAL A 409 -4.75 -6.63 -17.24
N ARG A 410 -5.73 -7.54 -17.32
CA ARG A 410 -7.02 -7.43 -16.65
C ARG A 410 -7.10 -8.52 -15.61
N LYS A 411 -7.59 -8.20 -14.43
CA LYS A 411 -7.77 -9.19 -13.37
C LYS A 411 -9.20 -9.12 -12.85
N ILE A 412 -9.82 -10.28 -12.73
CA ILE A 412 -11.15 -10.43 -12.15
C ILE A 412 -10.98 -11.25 -10.87
N THR A 413 -11.58 -10.80 -9.79
CA THR A 413 -11.54 -11.50 -8.50
C THR A 413 -12.93 -11.56 -7.90
N PHE A 414 -13.31 -12.72 -7.36
CA PHE A 414 -14.53 -12.92 -6.59
C PHE A 414 -14.20 -13.64 -5.30
N GLY A 415 -14.90 -13.31 -4.21
CA GLY A 415 -14.59 -13.93 -2.95
C GLY A 415 -15.56 -13.63 -1.82
N LEU A 416 -15.15 -14.08 -0.65
CA LEU A 416 -15.88 -13.98 0.61
C LEU A 416 -14.95 -13.47 1.70
N ASN A 417 -15.45 -12.56 2.54
CA ASN A 417 -14.77 -12.10 3.75
C ASN A 417 -15.71 -12.28 4.94
N TYR A 418 -15.33 -13.17 5.84
CA TYR A 418 -16.05 -13.39 7.09
C TYR A 418 -15.35 -12.69 8.25
N LEU A 419 -16.04 -11.80 8.92
CA LEU A 419 -15.59 -11.11 10.13
C LEU A 419 -16.38 -11.68 11.34
N PRO A 420 -15.79 -12.63 12.09
CA PRO A 420 -16.39 -13.11 13.35
C PRO A 420 -16.46 -12.01 14.42
N ILE A 421 -15.50 -11.11 14.39
CA ILE A 421 -15.42 -9.89 15.19
C ILE A 421 -14.86 -8.76 14.29
N PRO A 422 -15.06 -7.48 14.63
CA PRO A 422 -14.61 -6.36 13.78
C PRO A 422 -13.11 -6.31 13.47
N GLN A 423 -12.26 -6.91 14.32
CA GLN A 423 -10.81 -6.87 14.21
C GLN A 423 -10.20 -8.05 13.45
N VAL A 424 -10.98 -9.09 13.16
CA VAL A 424 -10.47 -10.32 12.53
C VAL A 424 -11.27 -10.62 11.28
N VAL A 425 -10.61 -10.96 10.19
CA VAL A 425 -11.22 -11.34 8.93
C VAL A 425 -10.62 -12.65 8.41
N LEU A 426 -11.50 -13.58 8.00
CA LEU A 426 -11.13 -14.73 7.18
C LEU A 426 -11.51 -14.40 5.73
N LYS A 427 -10.58 -14.55 4.83
CA LYS A 427 -10.74 -14.20 3.41
C LYS A 427 -10.55 -15.43 2.53
N ALA A 428 -11.37 -15.54 1.48
CA ALA A 428 -11.17 -16.52 0.43
C ALA A 428 -11.56 -15.92 -0.91
N ASN A 429 -10.71 -16.06 -1.93
CA ASN A 429 -11.04 -15.58 -3.27
C ASN A 429 -10.47 -16.46 -4.37
N PHE A 430 -11.19 -16.47 -5.50
CA PHE A 430 -10.69 -16.87 -6.80
C PHE A 430 -10.31 -15.61 -7.58
N ALA A 431 -9.19 -15.64 -8.27
CA ALA A 431 -8.73 -14.57 -9.12
C ALA A 431 -8.18 -15.11 -10.44
N GLU A 432 -8.40 -14.37 -11.52
CA GLU A 432 -7.85 -14.70 -12.82
C GLU A 432 -7.28 -13.47 -13.50
N ARG A 433 -5.98 -13.54 -13.86
CA ARG A 433 -5.37 -12.56 -14.76
C ARG A 433 -5.60 -12.96 -16.19
N LEU A 434 -6.18 -12.05 -16.95
CA LEU A 434 -6.50 -12.18 -18.35
C LEU A 434 -5.49 -11.38 -19.17
N PHE A 435 -4.77 -12.08 -20.03
CA PHE A 435 -3.83 -11.50 -20.95
C PHE A 435 -4.41 -11.45 -22.37
N LEU A 436 -3.75 -10.72 -23.26
CA LEU A 436 -4.07 -10.79 -24.68
C LEU A 436 -3.83 -12.21 -25.21
N GLY A 437 -4.57 -12.63 -26.24
CA GLY A 437 -4.68 -14.01 -26.71
C GLY A 437 -3.40 -14.78 -27.04
N LYS A 438 -2.25 -14.08 -27.08
CA LYS A 438 -0.93 -14.69 -27.25
C LYS A 438 -0.26 -15.18 -25.96
N TYR A 439 -0.86 -14.94 -24.79
CA TYR A 439 -0.35 -15.36 -23.48
C TYR A 439 -1.36 -16.26 -22.78
N ASN A 440 -0.88 -17.07 -21.81
CA ASN A 440 -1.74 -17.90 -20.98
C ASN A 440 -2.36 -17.06 -19.86
N ASN A 441 -3.63 -17.32 -19.54
CA ASN A 441 -4.26 -16.76 -18.36
C ASN A 441 -3.64 -17.32 -17.08
N GLU A 442 -3.81 -16.60 -15.98
CA GLU A 442 -3.22 -16.95 -14.68
C GLU A 442 -4.30 -17.02 -13.58
N PRO A 443 -5.06 -18.15 -13.53
CA PRO A 443 -6.05 -18.38 -12.45
C PRO A 443 -5.38 -18.78 -11.13
N SER A 444 -5.96 -18.34 -10.01
CA SER A 444 -5.50 -18.67 -8.67
C SER A 444 -6.64 -18.73 -7.65
N ILE A 445 -6.44 -19.51 -6.58
CA ILE A 445 -7.26 -19.51 -5.37
C ILE A 445 -6.39 -19.05 -4.22
N ASN A 446 -6.93 -18.13 -3.40
CA ASN A 446 -6.24 -17.59 -2.26
C ASN A 446 -7.14 -17.68 -1.03
N ILE A 447 -6.57 -18.03 0.12
CA ILE A 447 -7.24 -18.09 1.42
C ILE A 447 -6.33 -17.41 2.44
N GLY A 448 -6.90 -16.63 3.35
CA GLY A 448 -6.11 -15.94 4.36
C GLY A 448 -6.90 -15.60 5.61
N ILE A 449 -6.17 -15.27 6.64
CA ILE A 449 -6.69 -14.71 7.88
C ILE A 449 -5.88 -13.47 8.21
N ALA A 450 -6.56 -12.42 8.65
CA ALA A 450 -5.89 -11.20 9.07
C ALA A 450 -6.56 -10.62 10.32
N TYR A 451 -5.77 -9.88 11.08
CA TYR A 451 -6.26 -9.03 12.16
C TYR A 451 -5.74 -7.60 12.02
N GLN A 452 -6.47 -6.66 12.63
CA GLN A 452 -6.09 -5.25 12.66
C GLN A 452 -6.72 -4.60 13.89
N GLY A 453 -5.94 -3.83 14.68
CA GLY A 453 -6.49 -3.12 15.82
C GLY A 453 -5.48 -2.42 16.71
N PHE A 454 -6.01 -1.64 17.63
CA PHE A 454 -5.25 -1.03 18.71
C PHE A 454 -5.47 -1.82 19.99
N PHE A 455 -4.39 -1.98 20.77
CA PHE A 455 -4.38 -2.74 22.03
C PHE A 455 -4.36 -1.80 23.25
N LEU A 456 -3.86 -0.55 23.07
CA LEU A 456 -3.83 0.53 24.06
C LEU A 456 -4.24 1.86 23.43
#